data_ac7a25872ab941f0207bba5a05f5899e
#
_entry.id   ac7a25872ab941f0207bba5a05f5899e
#
_cell.length_a   1.000
_cell.length_b   1.000
_cell.length_c   1.000
_cell.angle_alpha   90.00
_cell.angle_beta   90.00
_cell.angle_gamma   90.00
#
_symmetry.space_group_name_H-M   'P 1'
#
loop_
_entity.id
_entity.type
_entity.pdbx_description
1 polymer ?
#
loop_
_entity_poly.entity_id
_entity_poly.type
_entity_poly.pdbx_seq_one_letter_code
_entity_poly.pdbx_strand_id
1 'polypeptide(L)'
;MLRNARIWLTALAVGTSLAALAAPPARAAGAAPITLGAILPLTGPGAVIGTEQMKGIQFAVKQQNAKGGVAGHPIKMVFEDDQAKPDQAVLEFNKLVDLQHLPMIFTAYSGPSLAMAPLATRKHVLMLNAGAQSDQLAKASPYMFNTLPTTQDEVGVMVKYLRAHGKSTAAVLYENDAAGIGGRDDFVREFKAAGGKILAQEPSQFGQTDYRAALLKLAASKPQVLFVVTTAGVKPMADQLHQMKQNWLVAGTTFMEDPQAIADPNSAGIIHTQVVADASPALMAEFKQAMGADMGFFSRQYYNATQIMFVLIDKLIAEKKPITGANLRAAIFQIKTFHGLVPMTFTTNTAVVPIAIDEMTGGSEKTIATATAH
;
A
#
# COMPACT_ATOMS: atom_id res chain seq x y z
N MET A 1 -76.40 64.63 54.01
CA MET A 1 -75.72 64.84 52.75
C MET A 1 -74.42 64.07 52.75
N LEU A 2 -74.46 62.85 52.30
CA LEU A 2 -73.30 61.95 52.30
C LEU A 2 -73.21 61.33 50.90
N ARG A 3 -72.10 61.64 50.16
CA ARG A 3 -71.77 61.09 48.87
C ARG A 3 -70.84 59.85 49.02
N ASN A 4 -71.31 58.72 48.54
CA ASN A 4 -70.59 57.48 48.53
C ASN A 4 -69.54 57.53 47.44
N ALA A 5 -68.26 57.31 47.77
CA ALA A 5 -67.13 57.06 46.87
C ALA A 5 -66.95 55.54 46.70
N ARG A 6 -67.16 55.00 45.54
CA ARG A 6 -66.82 53.60 45.15
C ARG A 6 -65.39 53.54 44.71
N ILE A 7 -64.59 52.75 45.45
CA ILE A 7 -63.20 52.43 45.08
C ILE A 7 -63.26 51.19 44.21
N TRP A 8 -62.71 51.30 43.01
CA TRP A 8 -62.46 50.17 42.05
C TRP A 8 -61.09 49.62 42.35
N LEU A 9 -60.99 48.35 42.80
CA LEU A 9 -59.74 47.59 42.86
C LEU A 9 -59.53 46.92 41.49
N THR A 10 -58.56 47.36 40.78
CA THR A 10 -57.98 46.65 39.54
C THR A 10 -57.03 45.61 40.04
N ALA A 11 -57.34 44.33 39.85
CA ALA A 11 -56.42 43.21 40.08
C ALA A 11 -55.44 43.10 38.86
N LEU A 12 -54.19 43.33 39.12
CA LEU A 12 -53.11 43.15 38.16
C LEU A 12 -52.71 41.66 38.17
N ALA A 13 -53.12 40.90 37.11
CA ALA A 13 -52.64 39.52 36.93
C ALA A 13 -51.24 39.54 36.33
N VAL A 14 -50.23 39.20 37.12
CA VAL A 14 -48.86 38.96 36.68
C VAL A 14 -48.77 37.56 36.06
N GLY A 15 -48.81 37.48 34.74
CA GLY A 15 -48.58 36.24 34.02
C GLY A 15 -47.08 35.89 33.98
N THR A 16 -46.65 34.93 34.77
CA THR A 16 -45.29 34.34 34.68
C THR A 16 -45.23 33.41 33.50
N SER A 17 -44.71 33.90 32.37
CA SER A 17 -44.33 33.08 31.19
C SER A 17 -43.12 32.23 31.55
N LEU A 18 -43.31 30.92 31.82
CA LEU A 18 -42.21 29.95 31.82
C LEU A 18 -41.68 29.80 30.40
N ALA A 19 -40.59 30.49 30.09
CA ALA A 19 -39.79 30.20 28.91
C ALA A 19 -39.14 28.83 29.10
N ALA A 20 -39.68 27.79 28.45
CA ALA A 20 -39.01 26.50 28.35
C ALA A 20 -37.72 26.72 27.58
N LEU A 21 -36.59 26.76 28.27
CA LEU A 21 -35.27 26.62 27.65
C LEU A 21 -35.22 25.25 26.96
N ALA A 22 -35.43 25.22 25.65
CA ALA A 22 -35.16 24.05 24.84
C ALA A 22 -33.66 23.74 25.00
N ALA A 23 -33.33 22.68 25.75
CA ALA A 23 -31.98 22.16 25.82
C ALA A 23 -31.53 21.84 24.36
N PRO A 24 -30.31 22.24 23.94
CA PRO A 24 -29.81 21.85 22.63
C PRO A 24 -29.86 20.32 22.54
N PRO A 25 -30.23 19.76 21.36
CA PRO A 25 -30.27 18.31 21.21
C PRO A 25 -28.95 17.73 21.66
N ALA A 26 -28.95 16.82 22.61
CA ALA A 26 -27.76 16.09 23.02
C ALA A 26 -27.15 15.47 21.77
N ARG A 27 -25.98 15.98 21.37
CA ARG A 27 -25.22 15.41 20.27
C ARG A 27 -24.99 13.95 20.67
N ALA A 28 -25.65 13.04 19.95
CA ALA A 28 -25.51 11.62 20.22
C ALA A 28 -24.01 11.34 20.34
N ALA A 29 -23.59 10.81 21.49
CA ALA A 29 -22.20 10.43 21.71
C ALA A 29 -21.84 9.47 20.55
N GLY A 30 -20.98 9.94 19.65
CA GLY A 30 -20.57 9.14 18.49
C GLY A 30 -20.04 7.80 18.98
N ALA A 31 -20.25 6.74 18.20
CA ALA A 31 -19.72 5.42 18.53
C ALA A 31 -18.21 5.50 18.80
N ALA A 32 -17.70 4.66 19.72
CA ALA A 32 -16.27 4.66 20.05
C ALA A 32 -15.41 4.43 18.80
N PRO A 33 -14.28 5.11 18.64
CA PRO A 33 -13.41 4.94 17.47
C PRO A 33 -12.81 3.54 17.42
N ILE A 34 -12.66 3.01 16.20
CA ILE A 34 -11.94 1.78 15.92
C ILE A 34 -10.50 2.14 15.59
N THR A 35 -9.55 1.61 16.37
CA THR A 35 -8.12 1.87 16.16
C THR A 35 -7.48 0.73 15.37
N LEU A 36 -6.70 1.09 14.35
CA LEU A 36 -5.94 0.18 13.49
C LEU A 36 -4.48 0.61 13.46
N GLY A 37 -3.57 -0.32 13.17
CA GLY A 37 -2.13 -0.07 13.11
C GLY A 37 -1.57 -0.07 11.69
N ALA A 38 -0.44 0.61 11.52
CA ALA A 38 0.41 0.50 10.35
C ALA A 38 1.88 0.55 10.78
N ILE A 39 2.69 -0.39 10.30
CA ILE A 39 4.14 -0.44 10.49
C ILE A 39 4.76 -0.30 9.11
N LEU A 40 5.40 0.85 8.89
CA LEU A 40 5.88 1.30 7.58
C LEU A 40 7.27 1.91 7.71
N PRO A 41 8.10 1.93 6.66
CA PRO A 41 9.41 2.60 6.70
C PRO A 41 9.25 4.11 6.51
N LEU A 42 9.02 4.85 7.60
CA LEU A 42 8.77 6.30 7.56
C LEU A 42 10.06 7.13 7.58
N THR A 43 11.18 6.53 7.95
CA THR A 43 12.51 7.14 7.89
C THR A 43 13.52 6.19 7.20
N GLY A 44 14.73 6.71 6.90
CA GLY A 44 15.76 5.93 6.20
C GLY A 44 15.53 5.79 4.69
N PRO A 45 16.21 4.82 4.03
CA PRO A 45 16.14 4.67 2.57
C PRO A 45 14.75 4.36 2.02
N GLY A 46 13.88 3.73 2.81
CA GLY A 46 12.50 3.39 2.43
C GLY A 46 11.50 4.54 2.60
N ALA A 47 11.91 5.70 3.13
CA ALA A 47 10.99 6.76 3.58
C ALA A 47 10.13 7.37 2.46
N VAL A 48 10.64 7.45 1.23
CA VAL A 48 9.88 7.97 0.08
C VAL A 48 8.63 7.11 -0.13
N ILE A 49 8.81 5.80 -0.26
CA ILE A 49 7.73 4.84 -0.47
C ILE A 49 6.84 4.74 0.79
N GLY A 50 7.44 4.63 1.99
CA GLY A 50 6.69 4.54 3.24
C GLY A 50 5.80 5.74 3.52
N THR A 51 6.27 6.95 3.18
CA THR A 51 5.46 8.18 3.28
C THR A 51 4.30 8.16 2.29
N GLU A 52 4.51 7.67 1.09
CA GLU A 52 3.46 7.52 0.08
C GLU A 52 2.39 6.53 0.55
N GLN A 53 2.79 5.38 1.09
CA GLN A 53 1.92 4.37 1.69
C GLN A 53 1.07 4.97 2.82
N MET A 54 1.71 5.68 3.75
CA MET A 54 1.04 6.36 4.87
C MET A 54 -0.01 7.35 4.38
N LYS A 55 0.32 8.19 3.37
CA LYS A 55 -0.63 9.16 2.80
C LYS A 55 -1.85 8.48 2.18
N GLY A 56 -1.69 7.33 1.53
CA GLY A 56 -2.80 6.54 0.99
C GLY A 56 -3.77 6.10 2.08
N ILE A 57 -3.26 5.56 3.20
CA ILE A 57 -4.07 5.19 4.36
C ILE A 57 -4.76 6.42 4.98
N GLN A 58 -4.01 7.48 5.23
CA GLN A 58 -4.53 8.71 5.85
C GLN A 58 -5.64 9.34 5.03
N PHE A 59 -5.50 9.35 3.71
CA PHE A 59 -6.51 9.89 2.81
C PHE A 59 -7.80 9.07 2.84
N ALA A 60 -7.71 7.73 2.77
CA ALA A 60 -8.87 6.85 2.88
C ALA A 60 -9.61 7.06 4.21
N VAL A 61 -8.86 7.10 5.32
CA VAL A 61 -9.43 7.33 6.66
C VAL A 61 -10.07 8.71 6.77
N LYS A 62 -9.43 9.76 6.25
CA LYS A 62 -10.00 11.12 6.22
C LYS A 62 -11.33 11.16 5.48
N GLN A 63 -11.40 10.56 4.29
CA GLN A 63 -12.64 10.50 3.51
C GLN A 63 -13.73 9.70 4.24
N GLN A 64 -13.40 8.55 4.83
CA GLN A 64 -14.36 7.70 5.53
C GLN A 64 -14.89 8.39 6.79
N ASN A 65 -14.03 9.04 7.56
CA ASN A 65 -14.42 9.77 8.76
C ASN A 65 -15.30 10.99 8.44
N ALA A 66 -15.04 11.67 7.32
CA ALA A 66 -15.89 12.77 6.85
C ALA A 66 -17.32 12.30 6.51
N LYS A 67 -17.49 11.02 6.16
CA LYS A 67 -18.79 10.36 5.92
C LYS A 67 -19.43 9.78 7.20
N GLY A 68 -18.82 10.01 8.38
CA GLY A 68 -19.32 9.51 9.66
C GLY A 68 -18.65 8.22 10.17
N GLY A 69 -17.52 7.81 9.59
CA GLY A 69 -16.80 6.59 9.98
C GLY A 69 -17.35 5.32 9.33
N VAL A 70 -16.95 4.16 9.82
CA VAL A 70 -17.47 2.85 9.39
C VAL A 70 -18.61 2.44 10.34
N ALA A 71 -19.80 2.27 9.80
CA ALA A 71 -21.01 2.01 10.59
C ALA A 71 -21.19 2.98 11.79
N GLY A 72 -20.83 4.26 11.61
CA GLY A 72 -20.91 5.29 12.67
C GLY A 72 -19.69 5.33 13.61
N HIS A 73 -18.71 4.45 13.46
CA HIS A 73 -17.47 4.42 14.23
C HIS A 73 -16.35 5.17 13.49
N PRO A 74 -15.80 6.27 14.05
CA PRO A 74 -14.62 6.90 13.49
C PRO A 74 -13.43 5.92 13.46
N ILE A 75 -12.62 5.98 12.42
CA ILE A 75 -11.37 5.20 12.31
C ILE A 75 -10.20 6.05 12.80
N LYS A 76 -9.39 5.46 13.66
CA LYS A 76 -8.13 6.03 14.15
C LYS A 76 -6.96 5.15 13.68
N MET A 77 -5.92 5.78 13.12
CA MET A 77 -4.68 5.08 12.73
C MET A 77 -3.55 5.39 13.72
N VAL A 78 -2.78 4.36 14.04
CA VAL A 78 -1.48 4.47 14.70
C VAL A 78 -0.42 4.02 13.73
N PHE A 79 0.56 4.88 13.49
CA PHE A 79 1.68 4.63 12.59
C PHE A 79 2.96 4.44 13.39
N GLU A 80 3.73 3.40 13.07
CA GLU A 80 5.05 3.13 13.63
C GLU A 80 6.06 2.99 12.51
N ASP A 81 7.30 3.38 12.80
CA ASP A 81 8.40 3.40 11.83
C ASP A 81 9.32 2.19 12.03
N ASP A 82 9.34 1.28 11.07
CA ASP A 82 10.24 0.14 11.08
C ASP A 82 11.57 0.37 10.35
N GLN A 83 11.76 1.52 9.70
CA GLN A 83 12.94 1.86 8.91
C GLN A 83 13.30 0.80 7.84
N ALA A 84 12.34 -0.01 7.41
CA ALA A 84 12.53 -1.23 6.61
C ALA A 84 13.42 -2.29 7.29
N LYS A 85 13.53 -2.29 8.63
CA LYS A 85 14.34 -3.23 9.41
C LYS A 85 13.48 -4.29 10.09
N PRO A 86 13.77 -5.59 9.87
CA PRO A 86 12.99 -6.69 10.45
C PRO A 86 12.91 -6.69 11.98
N ASP A 87 14.00 -6.38 12.67
CA ASP A 87 14.06 -6.31 14.13
C ASP A 87 13.22 -5.16 14.69
N GLN A 88 13.28 -3.98 14.05
CA GLN A 88 12.46 -2.83 14.42
C GLN A 88 10.97 -3.14 14.20
N ALA A 89 10.60 -3.75 13.07
CA ALA A 89 9.23 -4.15 12.80
C ALA A 89 8.66 -5.08 13.88
N VAL A 90 9.46 -6.04 14.38
CA VAL A 90 9.06 -6.93 15.48
C VAL A 90 8.82 -6.15 16.78
N LEU A 91 9.64 -5.14 17.10
CA LEU A 91 9.44 -4.29 18.28
C LEU A 91 8.13 -3.50 18.16
N GLU A 92 7.91 -2.85 17.02
CA GLU A 92 6.70 -2.04 16.80
C GLU A 92 5.43 -2.92 16.72
N PHE A 93 5.54 -4.14 16.16
CA PHE A 93 4.43 -5.09 16.17
C PHE A 93 4.00 -5.43 17.61
N ASN A 94 4.95 -5.79 18.48
CA ASN A 94 4.64 -6.12 19.87
C ASN A 94 4.04 -4.90 20.61
N LYS A 95 4.54 -3.70 20.37
CA LYS A 95 3.99 -2.46 20.92
C LYS A 95 2.52 -2.25 20.53
N LEU A 96 2.18 -2.37 19.25
CA LEU A 96 0.82 -2.18 18.77
C LEU A 96 -0.13 -3.30 19.22
N VAL A 97 0.35 -4.55 19.26
CA VAL A 97 -0.50 -5.70 19.56
C VAL A 97 -0.60 -5.94 21.07
N ASP A 98 0.52 -5.92 21.81
CA ASP A 98 0.51 -6.28 23.24
C ASP A 98 0.05 -5.13 24.13
N LEU A 99 0.39 -3.88 23.78
CA LEU A 99 0.03 -2.71 24.59
C LEU A 99 -1.25 -2.04 24.13
N GLN A 100 -1.55 -2.03 22.82
CA GLN A 100 -2.72 -1.35 22.27
C GLN A 100 -3.82 -2.30 21.80
N HIS A 101 -3.56 -3.62 21.80
CA HIS A 101 -4.51 -4.69 21.45
C HIS A 101 -5.14 -4.54 20.08
N LEU A 102 -4.36 -4.07 19.09
CA LEU A 102 -4.87 -3.85 17.74
C LEU A 102 -5.14 -5.18 17.02
N PRO A 103 -6.31 -5.34 16.38
CA PRO A 103 -6.71 -6.57 15.72
C PRO A 103 -6.08 -6.77 14.35
N MET A 104 -5.53 -5.69 13.77
CA MET A 104 -4.91 -5.69 12.45
C MET A 104 -3.84 -4.62 12.31
N ILE A 105 -2.90 -4.89 11.39
CA ILE A 105 -1.78 -4.02 11.07
C ILE A 105 -1.58 -4.01 9.55
N PHE A 106 -1.46 -2.81 8.96
CA PHE A 106 -0.89 -2.66 7.63
C PHE A 106 0.62 -2.82 7.71
N THR A 107 1.21 -3.52 6.75
CA THR A 107 2.65 -3.76 6.69
C THR A 107 3.18 -3.49 5.30
N ALA A 108 4.48 -3.26 5.20
CA ALA A 108 5.22 -3.03 3.96
C ALA A 108 6.58 -3.75 4.02
N TYR A 109 7.25 -3.84 2.90
CA TYR A 109 8.56 -4.48 2.74
C TYR A 109 8.62 -5.95 3.17
N SER A 110 9.29 -6.78 2.37
CA SER A 110 9.27 -8.23 2.54
C SER A 110 9.97 -8.69 3.82
N GLY A 111 11.16 -8.16 4.13
CA GLY A 111 11.91 -8.52 5.33
C GLY A 111 11.13 -8.25 6.63
N PRO A 112 10.69 -7.00 6.89
CA PRO A 112 9.84 -6.66 8.03
C PRO A 112 8.58 -7.52 8.13
N SER A 113 7.85 -7.67 7.01
CA SER A 113 6.61 -8.45 6.97
C SER A 113 6.83 -9.92 7.32
N LEU A 114 7.90 -10.54 6.79
CA LEU A 114 8.27 -11.93 7.10
C LEU A 114 8.66 -12.10 8.57
N ALA A 115 9.35 -11.14 9.17
CA ALA A 115 9.73 -11.18 10.57
C ALA A 115 8.52 -11.11 11.52
N MET A 116 7.49 -10.33 11.16
CA MET A 116 6.25 -10.20 11.93
C MET A 116 5.28 -11.37 11.73
N ALA A 117 5.33 -12.08 10.61
CA ALA A 117 4.37 -13.12 10.24
C ALA A 117 4.19 -14.24 11.28
N PRO A 118 5.24 -14.81 11.93
CA PRO A 118 5.07 -15.78 13.00
C PRO A 118 4.37 -15.20 14.24
N LEU A 119 4.57 -13.90 14.53
CA LEU A 119 3.90 -13.21 15.63
C LEU A 119 2.40 -13.05 15.32
N ALA A 120 2.08 -12.63 14.12
CA ALA A 120 0.70 -12.49 13.64
C ALA A 120 -0.05 -13.83 13.72
N THR A 121 0.61 -14.94 13.39
CA THR A 121 0.05 -16.29 13.54
C THR A 121 -0.28 -16.61 15.00
N ARG A 122 0.67 -16.40 15.91
CA ARG A 122 0.50 -16.71 17.34
C ARG A 122 -0.55 -15.84 18.02
N LYS A 123 -0.63 -14.57 17.63
CA LYS A 123 -1.51 -13.56 18.27
C LYS A 123 -2.85 -13.39 17.54
N HIS A 124 -3.05 -14.10 16.43
CA HIS A 124 -4.22 -14.01 15.57
C HIS A 124 -4.51 -12.57 15.09
N VAL A 125 -3.47 -11.82 14.74
CA VAL A 125 -3.57 -10.45 14.23
C VAL A 125 -3.54 -10.47 12.72
N LEU A 126 -4.52 -9.84 12.07
CA LEU A 126 -4.53 -9.70 10.63
C LEU A 126 -3.41 -8.75 10.19
N MET A 127 -2.54 -9.19 9.28
CA MET A 127 -1.60 -8.34 8.57
C MET A 127 -2.10 -8.13 7.15
N LEU A 128 -2.27 -6.88 6.73
CA LEU A 128 -2.66 -6.53 5.37
C LEU A 128 -1.49 -5.82 4.68
N ASN A 129 -0.91 -6.51 3.73
CA ASN A 129 0.23 -6.05 2.96
C ASN A 129 -0.22 -5.53 1.59
N ALA A 130 0.19 -4.31 1.25
CA ALA A 130 -0.07 -3.68 -0.04
C ALA A 130 1.20 -3.10 -0.68
N GLY A 131 2.39 -3.56 -0.25
CA GLY A 131 3.66 -2.99 -0.72
C GLY A 131 4.83 -3.97 -0.77
N ALA A 132 4.69 -5.19 -0.25
CA ALA A 132 5.73 -6.23 -0.30
C ALA A 132 5.28 -7.39 -1.19
N GLN A 133 6.21 -8.01 -1.92
CA GLN A 133 5.86 -8.97 -2.98
C GLN A 133 6.69 -10.27 -2.98
N SER A 134 7.58 -10.49 -1.99
CA SER A 134 8.30 -11.77 -1.90
C SER A 134 7.32 -12.95 -1.88
N ASP A 135 7.61 -13.99 -2.66
CA ASP A 135 6.80 -15.23 -2.73
C ASP A 135 6.64 -15.91 -1.38
N GLN A 136 7.62 -15.71 -0.48
CA GLN A 136 7.56 -16.26 0.87
C GLN A 136 6.37 -15.71 1.67
N LEU A 137 5.88 -14.50 1.36
CA LEU A 137 4.75 -13.87 2.04
C LEU A 137 3.43 -14.64 1.83
N ALA A 138 3.26 -15.29 0.69
CA ALA A 138 2.06 -16.07 0.38
C ALA A 138 1.81 -17.22 1.37
N LYS A 139 2.87 -17.70 2.03
CA LYS A 139 2.83 -18.83 2.98
C LYS A 139 3.34 -18.46 4.38
N ALA A 140 3.73 -17.21 4.62
CA ALA A 140 4.38 -16.79 5.85
C ALA A 140 3.47 -16.90 7.09
N SER A 141 2.18 -16.65 6.93
CA SER A 141 1.17 -16.73 8.00
C SER A 141 -0.22 -16.88 7.42
N PRO A 142 -1.12 -17.67 8.06
CA PRO A 142 -2.54 -17.65 7.69
C PRO A 142 -3.24 -16.32 7.97
N TYR A 143 -2.58 -15.39 8.66
CA TYR A 143 -3.06 -14.04 8.95
C TYR A 143 -2.40 -12.95 8.10
N MET A 144 -1.46 -13.30 7.21
CA MET A 144 -0.87 -12.39 6.23
C MET A 144 -1.69 -12.41 4.95
N PHE A 145 -2.23 -11.26 4.54
CA PHE A 145 -2.95 -11.09 3.29
C PHE A 145 -2.24 -10.07 2.41
N ASN A 146 -1.97 -10.47 1.17
CA ASN A 146 -1.26 -9.65 0.19
C ASN A 146 -2.24 -9.15 -0.87
N THR A 147 -2.36 -7.85 -1.01
CA THR A 147 -3.20 -7.21 -2.05
C THR A 147 -2.45 -7.00 -3.37
N LEU A 148 -1.13 -7.23 -3.37
CA LEU A 148 -0.30 -7.28 -4.56
C LEU A 148 -0.03 -8.73 -4.96
N PRO A 149 0.22 -9.02 -6.25
CA PRO A 149 0.69 -10.31 -6.73
C PRO A 149 2.09 -10.59 -6.15
N THR A 150 2.53 -11.84 -6.22
CA THR A 150 3.91 -12.16 -5.85
C THR A 150 4.89 -11.68 -6.93
N THR A 151 6.17 -11.57 -6.58
CA THR A 151 7.22 -11.27 -7.56
C THR A 151 7.27 -12.30 -8.67
N GLN A 152 7.00 -13.59 -8.36
CA GLN A 152 6.94 -14.66 -9.36
C GLN A 152 5.89 -14.40 -10.44
N ASP A 153 4.69 -13.93 -10.05
CA ASP A 153 3.61 -13.62 -11.01
C ASP A 153 4.02 -12.49 -11.96
N GLU A 154 4.59 -11.43 -11.42
CA GLU A 154 5.06 -10.29 -12.22
C GLU A 154 6.23 -10.65 -13.13
N VAL A 155 7.20 -11.40 -12.62
CA VAL A 155 8.33 -11.92 -13.39
C VAL A 155 7.83 -12.78 -14.55
N GLY A 156 6.86 -13.64 -14.31
CA GLY A 156 6.26 -14.49 -15.37
C GLY A 156 5.67 -13.66 -16.51
N VAL A 157 4.97 -12.57 -16.19
CA VAL A 157 4.45 -11.61 -17.19
C VAL A 157 5.58 -10.92 -17.93
N MET A 158 6.59 -10.39 -17.22
CA MET A 158 7.73 -9.71 -17.83
C MET A 158 8.55 -10.64 -18.73
N VAL A 159 8.81 -11.86 -18.29
CA VAL A 159 9.57 -12.85 -19.09
C VAL A 159 8.83 -13.19 -20.39
N LYS A 160 7.51 -13.42 -20.35
CA LYS A 160 6.71 -13.64 -21.55
C LYS A 160 6.84 -12.46 -22.53
N TYR A 161 6.74 -11.23 -22.02
CA TYR A 161 6.88 -10.02 -22.81
C TYR A 161 8.27 -9.92 -23.45
N LEU A 162 9.33 -10.07 -22.67
CA LEU A 162 10.72 -9.99 -23.16
C LEU A 162 11.00 -11.04 -24.25
N ARG A 163 10.53 -12.27 -24.06
CA ARG A 163 10.70 -13.36 -25.03
C ARG A 163 9.91 -13.11 -26.32
N ALA A 164 8.71 -12.60 -26.23
CA ALA A 164 7.90 -12.22 -27.39
C ALA A 164 8.58 -11.10 -28.23
N HIS A 165 9.38 -10.24 -27.57
CA HIS A 165 10.15 -9.18 -28.21
C HIS A 165 11.61 -9.57 -28.53
N GLY A 166 11.89 -10.89 -28.66
CA GLY A 166 13.16 -11.43 -29.14
C GLY A 166 14.34 -11.29 -28.16
N LYS A 167 14.09 -10.94 -26.90
CA LYS A 167 15.17 -10.83 -25.91
C LYS A 167 15.56 -12.22 -25.40
N SER A 168 16.82 -12.61 -25.63
CA SER A 168 17.34 -13.95 -25.34
C SER A 168 18.48 -13.98 -24.33
N THR A 169 19.07 -12.82 -23.99
CA THR A 169 20.13 -12.72 -23.00
C THR A 169 19.86 -11.61 -22.02
N ALA A 170 20.12 -11.88 -20.74
CA ALA A 170 19.92 -10.92 -19.66
C ALA A 170 21.07 -10.93 -18.66
N ALA A 171 21.27 -9.79 -18.01
CA ALA A 171 21.98 -9.66 -16.74
C ALA A 171 21.03 -9.19 -15.65
N VAL A 172 21.36 -9.44 -14.38
CA VAL A 172 20.50 -9.12 -13.25
C VAL A 172 21.25 -8.24 -12.24
N LEU A 173 20.67 -7.11 -11.90
CA LEU A 173 21.04 -6.29 -10.73
C LEU A 173 19.97 -6.49 -9.66
N TYR A 174 20.36 -6.92 -8.47
CA TYR A 174 19.38 -7.21 -7.43
C TYR A 174 19.83 -6.70 -6.05
N GLU A 175 18.87 -6.29 -5.24
CA GLU A 175 19.12 -5.92 -3.87
C GLU A 175 19.39 -7.16 -3.01
N ASN A 176 20.39 -7.09 -2.11
CA ASN A 176 20.80 -8.22 -1.28
C ASN A 176 19.94 -8.33 -0.02
N ASP A 177 18.64 -8.46 -0.23
CA ASP A 177 17.63 -8.69 0.79
C ASP A 177 16.62 -9.76 0.35
N ALA A 178 15.60 -10.03 1.19
CA ALA A 178 14.61 -11.08 0.90
C ALA A 178 13.82 -10.82 -0.39
N ALA A 179 13.53 -9.56 -0.71
CA ALA A 179 12.78 -9.18 -1.91
C ALA A 179 13.65 -9.30 -3.16
N GLY A 180 14.85 -8.70 -3.11
CA GLY A 180 15.78 -8.70 -4.25
C GLY A 180 16.30 -10.09 -4.59
N ILE A 181 16.66 -10.90 -3.60
CA ILE A 181 17.09 -12.30 -3.79
C ILE A 181 15.96 -13.13 -4.38
N GLY A 182 14.74 -13.02 -3.84
CA GLY A 182 13.57 -13.75 -4.36
C GLY A 182 13.30 -13.39 -5.83
N GLY A 183 13.19 -12.10 -6.15
CA GLY A 183 12.91 -11.65 -7.50
C GLY A 183 14.01 -12.01 -8.50
N ARG A 184 15.29 -11.99 -8.08
CA ARG A 184 16.40 -12.51 -8.90
C ARG A 184 16.22 -13.99 -9.18
N ASP A 185 15.93 -14.81 -8.19
CA ASP A 185 15.79 -16.25 -8.34
C ASP A 185 14.62 -16.60 -9.25
N ASP A 186 13.50 -15.90 -9.11
CA ASP A 186 12.34 -16.04 -9.97
C ASP A 186 12.68 -15.68 -11.43
N PHE A 187 13.30 -14.53 -11.66
CA PHE A 187 13.66 -14.12 -13.01
C PHE A 187 14.64 -15.10 -13.65
N VAL A 188 15.65 -15.52 -12.92
CA VAL A 188 16.66 -16.51 -13.41
C VAL A 188 15.98 -17.82 -13.78
N ARG A 189 15.07 -18.32 -12.97
CA ARG A 189 14.31 -19.56 -13.20
C ARG A 189 13.40 -19.43 -14.41
N GLU A 190 12.54 -18.43 -14.44
CA GLU A 190 11.54 -18.24 -15.50
C GLU A 190 12.20 -17.90 -16.85
N PHE A 191 13.21 -17.03 -16.85
CA PHE A 191 13.89 -16.65 -18.10
C PHE A 191 14.66 -17.80 -18.72
N LYS A 192 15.32 -18.65 -17.90
CA LYS A 192 15.97 -19.89 -18.36
C LYS A 192 14.95 -20.92 -18.86
N ALA A 193 13.84 -21.11 -18.14
CA ALA A 193 12.76 -22.02 -18.55
C ALA A 193 12.16 -21.60 -19.92
N ALA A 194 12.08 -20.30 -20.19
CA ALA A 194 11.67 -19.76 -21.47
C ALA A 194 12.77 -19.78 -22.55
N GLY A 195 13.93 -20.43 -22.33
CA GLY A 195 15.03 -20.55 -23.28
C GLY A 195 15.96 -19.33 -23.35
N GLY A 196 15.90 -18.43 -22.37
CA GLY A 196 16.83 -17.31 -22.22
C GLY A 196 18.13 -17.69 -21.51
N LYS A 197 19.15 -16.84 -21.60
CA LYS A 197 20.46 -17.02 -20.94
C LYS A 197 20.72 -15.86 -19.99
N ILE A 198 21.11 -16.18 -18.75
CA ILE A 198 21.61 -15.19 -17.78
C ILE A 198 23.13 -15.14 -17.92
N LEU A 199 23.65 -13.95 -18.24
CA LEU A 199 25.07 -13.73 -18.53
C LEU A 199 25.85 -13.28 -17.30
N ALA A 200 25.23 -12.47 -16.42
CA ALA A 200 25.85 -11.95 -15.20
C ALA A 200 24.79 -11.61 -14.15
N GLN A 201 25.21 -11.57 -12.89
CA GLN A 201 24.38 -11.16 -11.77
C GLN A 201 25.24 -10.39 -10.77
N GLU A 202 24.81 -9.21 -10.33
CA GLU A 202 25.51 -8.39 -9.35
C GLU A 202 24.54 -7.96 -8.25
N PRO A 203 24.92 -8.11 -6.97
CA PRO A 203 24.14 -7.60 -5.85
C PRO A 203 24.34 -6.10 -5.65
N SER A 204 23.34 -5.43 -5.09
CA SER A 204 23.41 -4.08 -4.52
C SER A 204 22.99 -4.09 -3.06
N GLN A 205 23.24 -3.00 -2.33
CA GLN A 205 22.77 -2.83 -0.97
C GLN A 205 21.48 -2.01 -0.94
N PHE A 206 20.63 -2.26 0.04
CA PHE A 206 19.42 -1.46 0.25
C PHE A 206 19.77 0.02 0.38
N GLY A 207 19.14 0.86 -0.45
CA GLY A 207 19.40 2.31 -0.47
C GLY A 207 20.76 2.73 -1.04
N GLN A 208 21.43 1.84 -1.79
CA GLN A 208 22.67 2.17 -2.50
C GLN A 208 22.45 3.32 -3.47
N THR A 209 23.42 4.24 -3.57
CA THR A 209 23.38 5.40 -4.46
C THR A 209 24.47 5.38 -5.55
N ASP A 210 25.47 4.52 -5.43
CA ASP A 210 26.52 4.33 -6.45
C ASP A 210 26.51 2.90 -6.99
N TYR A 211 26.01 2.74 -8.21
CA TYR A 211 25.88 1.47 -8.92
C TYR A 211 26.96 1.25 -9.99
N ARG A 212 27.85 2.23 -10.23
CA ARG A 212 28.81 2.23 -11.36
C ARG A 212 29.65 0.96 -11.44
N ALA A 213 30.17 0.47 -10.34
CA ALA A 213 31.01 -0.73 -10.31
C ALA A 213 30.20 -1.98 -10.72
N ALA A 214 28.98 -2.16 -10.19
CA ALA A 214 28.09 -3.27 -10.57
C ALA A 214 27.66 -3.17 -12.04
N LEU A 215 27.25 -1.99 -12.48
CA LEU A 215 26.81 -1.73 -13.85
C LEU A 215 27.93 -1.98 -14.88
N LEU A 216 29.18 -1.61 -14.57
CA LEU A 216 30.34 -1.89 -15.44
C LEU A 216 30.59 -3.40 -15.58
N LYS A 217 30.49 -4.17 -14.51
CA LYS A 217 30.62 -5.63 -14.56
C LYS A 217 29.51 -6.26 -15.41
N LEU A 218 28.26 -5.82 -15.21
CA LEU A 218 27.12 -6.30 -15.98
C LEU A 218 27.26 -5.94 -17.46
N ALA A 219 27.75 -4.73 -17.78
CA ALA A 219 27.97 -4.25 -19.12
C ALA A 219 29.01 -5.09 -19.87
N ALA A 220 30.04 -5.60 -19.19
CA ALA A 220 31.06 -6.45 -19.79
C ALA A 220 30.47 -7.76 -20.36
N SER A 221 29.32 -8.22 -19.87
CA SER A 221 28.61 -9.40 -20.36
C SER A 221 27.78 -9.14 -21.63
N LYS A 222 27.59 -7.87 -22.04
CA LYS A 222 26.81 -7.43 -23.22
C LYS A 222 25.41 -8.01 -23.29
N PRO A 223 24.56 -7.84 -22.25
CA PRO A 223 23.21 -8.38 -22.24
C PRO A 223 22.28 -7.58 -23.16
N GLN A 224 21.21 -8.20 -23.64
CA GLN A 224 20.10 -7.49 -24.30
C GLN A 224 19.15 -6.83 -23.31
N VAL A 225 19.07 -7.39 -22.08
CA VAL A 225 18.22 -6.91 -21.01
C VAL A 225 19.04 -6.80 -19.73
N LEU A 226 18.92 -5.68 -19.02
CA LEU A 226 19.23 -5.57 -17.61
C LEU A 226 17.92 -5.71 -16.81
N PHE A 227 17.77 -6.82 -16.13
CA PHE A 227 16.65 -6.99 -15.19
C PHE A 227 17.05 -6.48 -13.81
N VAL A 228 16.22 -5.62 -13.24
CA VAL A 228 16.51 -4.94 -11.97
C VAL A 228 15.48 -5.32 -10.93
N VAL A 229 15.95 -5.72 -9.75
CA VAL A 229 15.13 -5.98 -8.56
C VAL A 229 15.68 -5.16 -7.42
N THR A 230 15.14 -3.96 -7.24
CA THR A 230 15.51 -3.04 -6.15
C THR A 230 14.27 -2.33 -5.63
N THR A 231 14.20 -2.11 -4.33
CA THR A 231 13.11 -1.40 -3.65
C THR A 231 13.49 0.02 -3.25
N ALA A 232 14.73 0.42 -3.45
CA ALA A 232 15.24 1.76 -3.21
C ALA A 232 16.43 2.07 -4.12
N GLY A 233 16.62 3.34 -4.49
CA GLY A 233 17.76 3.75 -5.31
C GLY A 233 17.56 3.58 -6.82
N VAL A 234 16.32 3.47 -7.30
CA VAL A 234 15.99 3.38 -8.73
C VAL A 234 16.47 4.62 -9.48
N LYS A 235 16.17 5.82 -8.96
CA LYS A 235 16.61 7.06 -9.61
C LYS A 235 18.12 7.18 -9.77
N PRO A 236 18.98 7.05 -8.72
CA PRO A 236 20.44 7.13 -8.91
C PRO A 236 20.99 6.04 -9.84
N MET A 237 20.37 4.86 -9.89
CA MET A 237 20.70 3.81 -10.85
C MET A 237 20.37 4.26 -12.28
N ALA A 238 19.18 4.79 -12.52
CA ALA A 238 18.76 5.26 -13.85
C ALA A 238 19.68 6.39 -14.37
N ASP A 239 20.04 7.35 -13.51
CA ASP A 239 21.00 8.40 -13.84
C ASP A 239 22.34 7.84 -14.32
N GLN A 240 22.87 6.84 -13.62
CA GLN A 240 24.16 6.24 -13.95
C GLN A 240 24.07 5.37 -15.22
N LEU A 241 22.97 4.66 -15.42
CA LEU A 241 22.70 3.94 -16.68
C LEU A 241 22.64 4.89 -17.87
N HIS A 242 21.95 6.01 -17.73
CA HIS A 242 21.87 7.03 -18.77
C HIS A 242 23.27 7.58 -19.14
N GLN A 243 24.12 7.86 -18.14
CA GLN A 243 25.50 8.31 -18.36
C GLN A 243 26.34 7.27 -19.09
N MET A 244 26.10 5.98 -18.88
CA MET A 244 26.84 4.89 -19.52
C MET A 244 26.45 4.66 -20.99
N LYS A 245 25.34 5.24 -21.47
CA LYS A 245 24.83 5.13 -22.85
C LYS A 245 24.76 3.70 -23.39
N GLN A 246 24.29 2.76 -22.54
CA GLN A 246 24.12 1.36 -22.92
C GLN A 246 22.83 1.17 -23.74
N ASN A 247 22.84 0.19 -24.68
CA ASN A 247 21.71 -0.12 -25.57
C ASN A 247 20.85 -1.30 -25.07
N TRP A 248 21.00 -1.73 -23.86
CA TRP A 248 20.18 -2.78 -23.25
C TRP A 248 18.82 -2.23 -22.81
N LEU A 249 17.80 -3.06 -22.90
CA LEU A 249 16.51 -2.75 -22.31
C LEU A 249 16.61 -2.92 -20.78
N VAL A 250 16.26 -1.91 -20.03
CA VAL A 250 16.14 -2.02 -18.58
C VAL A 250 14.70 -2.46 -18.26
N ALA A 251 14.57 -3.55 -17.51
CA ALA A 251 13.28 -4.13 -17.15
C ALA A 251 13.26 -4.49 -15.67
N GLY A 252 12.09 -4.40 -15.03
CA GLY A 252 11.93 -4.77 -13.63
C GLY A 252 10.48 -5.14 -13.29
N THR A 253 10.20 -5.21 -12.00
CA THR A 253 8.87 -5.44 -11.45
C THR A 253 8.34 -4.17 -10.80
N THR A 254 7.20 -4.24 -10.11
CA THR A 254 6.64 -3.15 -9.29
C THR A 254 7.67 -2.51 -8.34
N PHE A 255 8.76 -3.19 -8.04
CA PHE A 255 9.87 -2.61 -7.26
C PHE A 255 10.54 -1.42 -7.94
N MET A 256 10.32 -1.20 -9.25
CA MET A 256 10.80 -0.01 -9.97
C MET A 256 9.90 1.23 -9.78
N GLU A 257 8.79 1.12 -9.07
CA GLU A 257 7.85 2.21 -8.76
C GLU A 257 8.49 3.24 -7.81
N ASP A 258 9.33 4.08 -8.36
CA ASP A 258 9.97 5.21 -7.67
C ASP A 258 9.47 6.51 -8.30
N PRO A 259 8.66 7.32 -7.58
CA PRO A 259 8.13 8.59 -8.12
C PRO A 259 9.22 9.54 -8.61
N GLN A 260 10.41 9.51 -8.02
CA GLN A 260 11.52 10.36 -8.43
C GLN A 260 12.16 9.84 -9.75
N ALA A 261 12.22 8.52 -9.92
CA ALA A 261 12.70 7.92 -11.16
C ALA A 261 11.69 8.14 -12.31
N ILE A 262 10.39 7.92 -12.06
CA ILE A 262 9.33 8.14 -13.05
C ILE A 262 9.31 9.58 -13.57
N ALA A 263 9.51 10.55 -12.67
CA ALA A 263 9.57 11.97 -13.01
C ALA A 263 10.87 12.38 -13.74
N ASP A 264 11.87 11.51 -13.82
CA ASP A 264 13.20 11.86 -14.33
C ASP A 264 13.33 11.48 -15.81
N PRO A 265 13.75 12.43 -16.69
CA PRO A 265 14.01 12.14 -18.11
C PRO A 265 15.04 11.01 -18.36
N ASN A 266 15.98 10.80 -17.42
CA ASN A 266 17.00 9.76 -17.53
C ASN A 266 16.45 8.34 -17.40
N SER A 267 15.23 8.20 -16.90
CA SER A 267 14.53 6.90 -16.75
C SER A 267 13.74 6.51 -18.00
N ALA A 268 13.69 7.36 -19.03
CA ALA A 268 12.91 7.08 -20.24
C ALA A 268 13.35 5.76 -20.90
N GLY A 269 12.39 4.89 -21.25
CA GLY A 269 12.61 3.57 -21.85
C GLY A 269 12.80 2.44 -20.83
N ILE A 270 12.83 2.70 -19.53
CA ILE A 270 12.76 1.66 -18.51
C ILE A 270 11.35 1.08 -18.50
N ILE A 271 11.21 -0.24 -18.50
CA ILE A 271 9.94 -0.93 -18.42
C ILE A 271 9.82 -1.71 -17.10
N HIS A 272 8.63 -1.75 -16.54
CA HIS A 272 8.37 -2.56 -15.34
C HIS A 272 6.92 -3.05 -15.29
N THR A 273 6.68 -4.10 -14.52
CA THR A 273 5.31 -4.53 -14.23
C THR A 273 4.72 -3.68 -13.13
N GLN A 274 3.39 -3.51 -13.12
CA GLN A 274 2.64 -2.95 -12.01
C GLN A 274 1.22 -3.51 -11.95
N VAL A 275 0.59 -3.39 -10.78
CA VAL A 275 -0.84 -3.65 -10.62
C VAL A 275 -1.63 -2.46 -11.12
N VAL A 276 -2.54 -2.69 -12.06
CA VAL A 276 -3.41 -1.64 -12.61
C VAL A 276 -4.34 -1.12 -11.51
N ALA A 277 -4.18 0.14 -11.13
CA ALA A 277 -5.02 0.82 -10.16
C ALA A 277 -5.64 2.08 -10.80
N ASP A 278 -6.91 1.97 -11.22
CA ASP A 278 -7.63 3.05 -11.91
C ASP A 278 -8.14 4.09 -10.92
N ALA A 279 -7.30 5.08 -10.60
CA ALA A 279 -7.72 6.26 -9.87
C ALA A 279 -8.29 7.32 -10.83
N SER A 280 -9.53 7.76 -10.61
CA SER A 280 -10.11 8.82 -11.43
C SER A 280 -9.35 10.14 -11.27
N PRO A 281 -9.30 11.01 -12.29
CA PRO A 281 -8.69 12.34 -12.17
C PRO A 281 -9.25 13.16 -10.99
N ALA A 282 -10.53 13.01 -10.67
CA ALA A 282 -11.17 13.67 -9.53
C ALA A 282 -10.60 13.17 -8.20
N LEU A 283 -10.41 11.84 -8.02
CA LEU A 283 -9.82 11.26 -6.83
C LEU A 283 -8.36 11.70 -6.66
N MET A 284 -7.58 11.72 -7.75
CA MET A 284 -6.19 12.19 -7.73
C MET A 284 -6.08 13.67 -7.34
N ALA A 285 -6.96 14.51 -7.86
CA ALA A 285 -7.01 15.95 -7.52
C ALA A 285 -7.40 16.16 -6.04
N GLU A 286 -8.38 15.41 -5.53
CA GLU A 286 -8.77 15.45 -4.12
C GLU A 286 -7.63 14.99 -3.21
N PHE A 287 -6.92 13.92 -3.59
CA PHE A 287 -5.74 13.45 -2.87
C PHE A 287 -4.65 14.53 -2.82
N LYS A 288 -4.32 15.13 -3.97
CA LYS A 288 -3.32 16.20 -4.05
C LYS A 288 -3.67 17.38 -3.15
N GLN A 289 -4.92 17.80 -3.15
CA GLN A 289 -5.40 18.87 -2.27
C GLN A 289 -5.32 18.47 -0.78
N ALA A 290 -5.67 17.23 -0.46
CA ALA A 290 -5.75 16.76 0.93
C ALA A 290 -4.40 16.42 1.54
N MET A 291 -3.43 15.91 0.74
CA MET A 291 -2.15 15.34 1.18
C MET A 291 -0.93 16.14 0.74
N GLY A 292 -1.11 17.16 -0.12
CA GLY A 292 -0.02 18.01 -0.61
C GLY A 292 0.99 17.29 -1.52
N ALA A 293 0.58 16.17 -2.16
CA ALA A 293 1.40 15.36 -3.03
C ALA A 293 0.55 14.68 -4.11
N ASP A 294 1.14 14.25 -5.19
CA ASP A 294 0.45 13.41 -6.19
C ASP A 294 0.15 12.02 -5.63
N MET A 295 -0.94 11.40 -6.11
CA MET A 295 -1.35 10.05 -5.70
C MET A 295 -0.58 9.02 -6.52
N GLY A 296 0.64 8.69 -6.08
CA GLY A 296 1.49 7.70 -6.72
C GLY A 296 0.98 6.26 -6.56
N PHE A 297 1.75 5.29 -7.07
CA PHE A 297 1.39 3.88 -7.06
C PHE A 297 1.09 3.37 -5.64
N PHE A 298 2.03 3.51 -4.72
CA PHE A 298 1.85 3.00 -3.36
C PHE A 298 0.74 3.71 -2.58
N SER A 299 0.50 5.00 -2.84
CA SER A 299 -0.66 5.70 -2.27
C SER A 299 -1.97 5.07 -2.75
N ARG A 300 -2.09 4.70 -4.03
CA ARG A 300 -3.27 4.02 -4.59
C ARG A 300 -3.47 2.63 -3.99
N GLN A 301 -2.40 1.85 -3.84
CA GLN A 301 -2.47 0.49 -3.28
C GLN A 301 -2.90 0.52 -1.81
N TYR A 302 -2.32 1.38 -0.98
CA TYR A 302 -2.69 1.48 0.43
C TYR A 302 -4.04 2.16 0.65
N TYR A 303 -4.45 3.09 -0.20
CA TYR A 303 -5.82 3.59 -0.23
C TYR A 303 -6.80 2.44 -0.49
N ASN A 304 -6.57 1.64 -1.52
CA ASN A 304 -7.42 0.50 -1.87
C ASN A 304 -7.46 -0.57 -0.76
N ALA A 305 -6.32 -0.93 -0.18
CA ALA A 305 -6.24 -1.85 0.95
C ALA A 305 -7.02 -1.33 2.18
N THR A 306 -7.00 -0.03 2.41
CA THR A 306 -7.76 0.61 3.49
C THR A 306 -9.27 0.56 3.23
N GLN A 307 -9.71 0.71 1.98
CA GLN A 307 -11.13 0.52 1.61
C GLN A 307 -11.58 -0.93 1.86
N ILE A 308 -10.74 -1.93 1.56
CA ILE A 308 -11.01 -3.33 1.89
C ILE A 308 -11.25 -3.48 3.41
N MET A 309 -10.39 -2.85 4.21
CA MET A 309 -10.53 -2.91 5.67
C MET A 309 -11.85 -2.32 6.15
N PHE A 310 -12.31 -1.22 5.56
CA PHE A 310 -13.62 -0.64 5.90
C PHE A 310 -14.77 -1.60 5.58
N VAL A 311 -14.73 -2.28 4.44
CA VAL A 311 -15.72 -3.30 4.04
C VAL A 311 -15.74 -4.47 5.04
N LEU A 312 -14.56 -4.93 5.49
CA LEU A 312 -14.46 -6.01 6.48
C LEU A 312 -15.04 -5.59 7.84
N ILE A 313 -14.71 -4.39 8.31
CA ILE A 313 -15.21 -3.86 9.58
C ILE A 313 -16.74 -3.67 9.53
N ASP A 314 -17.25 -3.06 8.45
CA ASP A 314 -18.68 -2.85 8.26
C ASP A 314 -19.47 -4.17 8.31
N LYS A 315 -18.98 -5.19 7.59
CA LYS A 315 -19.55 -6.54 7.62
C LYS A 315 -19.58 -7.11 9.05
N LEU A 316 -18.48 -7.03 9.80
CA LEU A 316 -18.43 -7.56 11.16
C LEU A 316 -19.41 -6.84 12.11
N ILE A 317 -19.53 -5.52 12.00
CA ILE A 317 -20.48 -4.73 12.77
C ILE A 317 -21.92 -5.12 12.42
N ALA A 318 -22.24 -5.22 11.11
CA ALA A 318 -23.56 -5.65 10.65
C ALA A 318 -23.93 -7.06 11.16
N GLU A 319 -22.95 -7.96 11.25
CA GLU A 319 -23.10 -9.31 11.78
C GLU A 319 -23.02 -9.37 13.33
N LYS A 320 -22.83 -8.23 14.00
CA LYS A 320 -22.63 -8.14 15.47
C LYS A 320 -21.47 -9.01 15.97
N LYS A 321 -20.44 -9.17 15.16
CA LYS A 321 -19.21 -9.91 15.49
C LYS A 321 -18.13 -8.95 16.02
N PRO A 322 -17.31 -9.38 16.98
CA PRO A 322 -16.20 -8.57 17.46
C PRO A 322 -15.14 -8.39 16.33
N ILE A 323 -14.53 -7.20 16.29
CA ILE A 323 -13.45 -6.89 15.36
C ILE A 323 -12.17 -7.52 15.92
N THR A 324 -11.88 -8.75 15.49
CA THR A 324 -10.67 -9.51 15.81
C THR A 324 -9.98 -9.93 14.52
N GLY A 325 -8.66 -10.19 14.57
CA GLY A 325 -7.93 -10.66 13.39
C GLY A 325 -8.51 -11.96 12.82
N ALA A 326 -9.00 -12.86 13.67
CA ALA A 326 -9.64 -14.11 13.22
C ALA A 326 -10.95 -13.84 12.45
N ASN A 327 -11.81 -12.94 12.95
CA ASN A 327 -13.05 -12.58 12.28
C ASN A 327 -12.80 -11.78 11.00
N LEU A 328 -11.83 -10.87 10.99
CA LEU A 328 -11.41 -10.14 9.79
C LEU A 328 -10.90 -11.11 8.70
N ARG A 329 -10.05 -12.07 9.09
CA ARG A 329 -9.59 -13.13 8.20
C ARG A 329 -10.75 -13.94 7.60
N ALA A 330 -11.68 -14.37 8.44
CA ALA A 330 -12.85 -15.13 7.98
C ALA A 330 -13.71 -14.30 7.01
N ALA A 331 -13.89 -13.00 7.27
CA ALA A 331 -14.65 -12.10 6.42
C ALA A 331 -14.02 -11.93 5.03
N ILE A 332 -12.67 -11.91 4.90
CA ILE A 332 -11.99 -11.88 3.59
C ILE A 332 -12.44 -13.06 2.72
N PHE A 333 -12.39 -14.28 3.25
CA PHE A 333 -12.77 -15.48 2.51
C PHE A 333 -14.28 -15.62 2.27
N GLN A 334 -15.11 -14.98 3.07
CA GLN A 334 -16.56 -14.92 2.85
C GLN A 334 -16.93 -13.96 1.73
N ILE A 335 -16.30 -12.77 1.69
CA ILE A 335 -16.53 -11.77 0.65
C ILE A 335 -15.88 -12.21 -0.66
N LYS A 336 -14.65 -12.70 -0.60
CA LYS A 336 -13.77 -13.15 -1.70
C LYS A 336 -13.37 -12.06 -2.68
N THR A 337 -14.33 -11.33 -3.28
CA THR A 337 -14.07 -10.31 -4.31
C THR A 337 -14.34 -8.92 -3.76
N PHE A 338 -13.37 -8.04 -3.88
CA PHE A 338 -13.44 -6.65 -3.48
C PHE A 338 -13.38 -5.76 -4.71
N HIS A 339 -14.24 -4.76 -4.75
CA HIS A 339 -14.31 -3.75 -5.81
C HIS A 339 -13.77 -2.43 -5.25
N GLY A 340 -12.72 -1.92 -5.85
CA GLY A 340 -12.06 -0.68 -5.45
C GLY A 340 -11.31 -0.09 -6.66
N LEU A 341 -10.22 0.63 -6.42
CA LEU A 341 -9.33 1.07 -7.50
C LEU A 341 -8.73 -0.12 -8.27
N VAL A 342 -8.51 -1.22 -7.57
CA VAL A 342 -8.09 -2.50 -8.13
C VAL A 342 -9.14 -3.53 -7.76
N PRO A 343 -9.84 -4.16 -8.73
CA PRO A 343 -10.65 -5.32 -8.44
C PRO A 343 -9.73 -6.48 -8.05
N MET A 344 -10.01 -7.12 -6.92
CA MET A 344 -9.19 -8.22 -6.43
C MET A 344 -10.00 -9.34 -5.84
N THR A 345 -9.53 -10.58 -6.05
CA THR A 345 -10.19 -11.78 -5.56
C THR A 345 -9.22 -12.60 -4.72
N PHE A 346 -9.64 -12.94 -3.50
CA PHE A 346 -8.89 -13.79 -2.59
C PHE A 346 -9.44 -15.23 -2.64
N THR A 347 -8.71 -16.13 -3.25
CA THR A 347 -8.89 -17.58 -3.14
C THR A 347 -7.86 -18.20 -2.20
N THR A 348 -6.76 -17.49 -1.98
CA THR A 348 -5.68 -17.76 -1.03
C THR A 348 -5.40 -16.50 -0.23
N ASN A 349 -4.27 -16.43 0.45
CA ASN A 349 -3.81 -15.24 1.17
C ASN A 349 -3.21 -14.15 0.24
N THR A 350 -3.06 -14.44 -1.06
CA THR A 350 -2.60 -13.47 -2.06
C THR A 350 -3.72 -13.20 -3.06
N ALA A 351 -3.99 -11.94 -3.31
CA ALA A 351 -5.02 -11.51 -4.25
C ALA A 351 -4.62 -11.82 -5.69
N VAL A 352 -5.60 -12.25 -6.49
CA VAL A 352 -5.49 -12.29 -7.94
C VAL A 352 -5.91 -10.91 -8.47
N VAL A 353 -5.01 -10.25 -9.21
CA VAL A 353 -5.17 -8.89 -9.74
C VAL A 353 -4.64 -8.79 -11.17
N PRO A 354 -5.12 -7.83 -11.99
CA PRO A 354 -4.52 -7.56 -13.30
C PRO A 354 -3.13 -6.92 -13.16
N ILE A 355 -2.20 -7.33 -14.03
CA ILE A 355 -0.84 -6.82 -14.10
C ILE A 355 -0.65 -6.10 -15.44
N ALA A 356 -0.12 -4.88 -15.42
CA ALA A 356 0.34 -4.14 -16.59
C ALA A 356 1.85 -4.23 -16.73
N ILE A 357 2.36 -3.92 -17.92
CA ILE A 357 3.74 -3.52 -18.14
C ILE A 357 3.70 -2.07 -18.58
N ASP A 358 4.38 -1.23 -17.81
CA ASP A 358 4.47 0.19 -18.08
C ASP A 358 5.90 0.57 -18.54
N GLU A 359 5.97 1.61 -19.35
CA GLU A 359 7.20 2.25 -19.81
C GLU A 359 7.30 3.63 -19.19
N MET A 360 8.41 3.92 -18.51
CA MET A 360 8.72 5.28 -18.06
C MET A 360 9.04 6.14 -19.27
N THR A 361 8.39 7.31 -19.39
CA THR A 361 8.52 8.20 -20.54
C THR A 361 9.35 9.45 -20.26
N GLY A 362 9.98 9.52 -19.07
CA GLY A 362 10.77 10.68 -18.66
C GLY A 362 9.91 11.83 -18.09
N GLY A 363 8.92 11.50 -17.31
CA GLY A 363 8.01 12.44 -16.64
C GLY A 363 6.65 11.83 -16.31
N SER A 364 6.36 10.68 -16.89
CA SER A 364 5.14 9.90 -16.68
C SER A 364 5.37 8.44 -17.06
N GLU A 365 4.33 7.64 -16.98
CA GLU A 365 4.32 6.24 -17.40
C GLU A 365 3.26 6.01 -18.46
N LYS A 366 3.49 5.00 -19.30
CA LYS A 366 2.56 4.56 -20.33
C LYS A 366 2.44 3.05 -20.29
N THR A 367 1.24 2.53 -20.11
CA THR A 367 0.96 1.10 -20.27
C THR A 367 1.20 0.64 -21.71
N ILE A 368 2.08 -0.35 -21.89
CA ILE A 368 2.44 -0.94 -23.18
C ILE A 368 1.94 -2.37 -23.34
N ALA A 369 1.58 -3.06 -22.25
CA ALA A 369 0.94 -4.37 -22.26
C ALA A 369 0.13 -4.62 -20.98
N THR A 370 -0.80 -5.58 -21.03
CA THR A 370 -1.57 -6.04 -19.86
C THR A 370 -1.66 -7.56 -19.84
N ALA A 371 -1.69 -8.15 -18.65
CA ALA A 371 -1.88 -9.58 -18.43
C ALA A 371 -2.66 -9.81 -17.12
N THR A 372 -3.11 -11.04 -16.89
CA THR A 372 -3.65 -11.46 -15.59
C THR A 372 -2.67 -12.44 -14.97
N ALA A 373 -2.36 -12.27 -13.68
CA ALA A 373 -1.64 -13.28 -12.91
C ALA A 373 -2.48 -14.56 -12.83
N HIS A 374 -1.84 -15.71 -12.92
CA HIS A 374 -2.51 -17.03 -12.91
C HIS A 374 -2.39 -17.68 -11.55
#